data_0cf679efb4de12011db80f9d85f9bf04
#
_entry.id   0cf679efb4de12011db80f9d85f9bf04
#
_cell.length_a   1.000
_cell.length_b   1.000
_cell.length_c   1.000
_cell.angle_alpha   90.00
_cell.angle_beta   90.00
_cell.angle_gamma   90.00
#
_symmetry.space_group_name_H-M   'P 1'
#
loop_
_entity.id
_entity.type
_entity.pdbx_description
1 polymer ?
#
loop_
_entity_poly.entity_id
_entity_poly.type
_entity_poly.pdbx_seq_one_letter_code
_entity_poly.pdbx_strand_id
1 'polypeptide(L)' 'MANWFYRIKKYYDADLWTKKMVGNAVVKKKITAEQYKEITGDDYNK' A
#
# COMPACT_ATOMS: atom_id res chain seq x y z
N MET A 1 13.84 8.40 -8.91
CA MET A 1 13.84 7.17 -8.14
C MET A 1 12.43 6.72 -7.86
N ALA A 2 12.16 5.48 -8.12
CA ALA A 2 10.80 4.99 -7.93
C ALA A 2 10.46 4.95 -6.45
N ASN A 3 9.32 5.48 -6.11
CA ASN A 3 8.86 5.44 -4.74
C ASN A 3 7.53 4.70 -4.73
N TRP A 4 7.58 3.44 -4.36
CA TRP A 4 6.39 2.60 -4.39
C TRP A 4 5.31 3.10 -3.45
N PHE A 5 5.70 3.71 -2.35
CA PHE A 5 4.73 4.22 -1.39
C PHE A 5 3.82 5.26 -2.06
N TYR A 6 4.41 6.24 -2.71
CA TYR A 6 3.61 7.29 -3.35
C TYR A 6 2.80 6.76 -4.51
N ARG A 7 3.38 5.84 -5.27
CA ARG A 7 2.66 5.25 -6.38
C ARG A 7 1.44 4.50 -5.91
N ILE A 8 1.63 3.65 -4.92
CA ILE A 8 0.56 2.82 -4.42
C ILE A 8 -0.50 3.67 -3.75
N LYS A 9 -0.07 4.67 -2.99
CA LYS A 9 -1.01 5.57 -2.35
C LYS A 9 -1.87 6.28 -3.39
N LYS A 10 -1.26 6.73 -4.46
CA LYS A 10 -1.98 7.41 -5.52
C LYS A 10 -3.00 6.47 -6.17
N TYR A 11 -2.59 5.25 -6.45
CA TYR A 11 -3.49 4.28 -7.06
C TYR A 11 -4.64 3.91 -6.14
N TYR A 12 -4.34 3.77 -4.87
CA TYR A 12 -5.38 3.43 -3.91
C TYR A 12 -6.38 4.58 -3.78
N ASP A 13 -5.90 5.81 -3.70
CA ASP A 13 -6.77 6.98 -3.59
C ASP A 13 -7.65 7.13 -4.83
N ALA A 14 -7.16 6.69 -5.96
CA ALA A 14 -7.91 6.78 -7.21
C ALA A 14 -8.81 5.57 -7.45
N ASP A 15 -8.91 4.70 -6.45
CA ASP A 15 -9.72 3.47 -6.53
C ASP A 15 -9.24 2.49 -7.59
N LEU A 16 -7.99 2.63 -7.98
CA LEU A 16 -7.40 1.68 -8.93
C LEU A 16 -6.87 0.43 -8.24
N TRP A 17 -6.56 0.55 -6.96
CA TRP A 17 -6.05 -0.57 -6.16
C TRP A 17 -6.94 -0.79 -4.97
N THR A 18 -7.09 -2.04 -4.58
CA THR A 18 -7.83 -2.41 -3.39
C THR A 18 -6.87 -2.60 -2.22
N LYS A 19 -7.43 -2.71 -1.01
CA LYS A 19 -6.60 -2.98 0.16
C LYS A 19 -5.82 -4.27 0.00
N LYS A 20 -6.44 -5.25 -0.64
CA LYS A 20 -5.77 -6.53 -0.86
C LYS A 20 -4.53 -6.34 -1.73
N MET A 21 -4.63 -5.51 -2.74
CA MET A 21 -3.49 -5.25 -3.61
C MET A 21 -2.39 -4.50 -2.87
N VAL A 22 -2.77 -3.55 -2.03
CA VAL A 22 -1.79 -2.85 -1.21
C VAL A 22 -1.12 -3.84 -0.25
N GLY A 23 -1.89 -4.76 0.32
CA GLY A 23 -1.33 -5.79 1.17
C GLY A 23 -0.33 -6.68 0.45
N ASN A 24 -0.62 -7.00 -0.81
CA ASN A 24 0.32 -7.76 -1.61
C ASN A 24 1.65 -7.03 -1.77
N ALA A 25 1.60 -5.71 -1.87
CA ALA A 25 2.83 -4.93 -1.97
C ALA A 25 3.66 -5.05 -0.70
N VAL A 26 3.01 -5.18 0.46
CA VAL A 26 3.73 -5.42 1.70
C VAL A 26 4.41 -6.78 1.66
N VAL A 27 3.69 -7.78 1.20
CA VAL A 27 4.24 -9.14 1.10
C VAL A 27 5.46 -9.15 0.19
N LYS A 28 5.40 -8.40 -0.88
CA LYS A 28 6.51 -8.35 -1.83
C LYS A 28 7.59 -7.34 -1.42
N LYS A 29 7.43 -6.74 -0.25
CA LYS A 29 8.40 -5.82 0.31
C LYS A 29 8.58 -4.55 -0.51
N LYS A 30 7.57 -4.18 -1.24
CA LYS A 30 7.58 -2.91 -1.95
C LYS A 30 7.30 -1.76 -0.99
N ILE A 31 6.49 -2.03 0.02
CA ILE A 31 6.20 -1.07 1.09
C ILE A 31 6.20 -1.84 2.40
N THR A 32 6.19 -1.08 3.49
CA THR A 32 6.17 -1.68 4.82
C THR A 32 4.75 -1.74 5.35
N ALA A 33 4.57 -2.47 6.46
CA ALA A 33 3.27 -2.54 7.11
C ALA A 33 2.82 -1.16 7.60
N GLU A 34 3.75 -0.35 8.05
CA GLU A 34 3.42 1.01 8.46
C GLU A 34 2.93 1.84 7.28
N GLN A 35 3.55 1.64 6.13
CA GLN A 35 3.13 2.35 4.94
C GLN A 35 1.77 1.88 4.47
N TYR A 36 1.48 0.60 4.64
CA TYR A 36 0.15 0.09 4.34
C TYR A 36 -0.90 0.84 5.16
N LYS A 37 -0.63 1.02 6.44
CA LYS A 37 -1.56 1.72 7.30
C LYS A 37 -1.73 3.17 6.85
N GLU A 38 -0.65 3.81 6.46
CA GLU A 38 -0.74 5.19 5.99
C GLU A 38 -1.57 5.30 4.72
N ILE A 39 -1.48 4.30 3.86
CA ILE A 39 -2.20 4.33 2.60
C ILE A 39 -3.68 4.01 2.80
N THR A 40 -3.98 2.96 3.54
CA THR A 40 -5.34 2.47 3.64
C THR A 40 -6.08 2.94 4.89
N GLY A 41 -5.34 3.35 5.89
CA GLY A 41 -5.94 3.73 7.16
C GLY A 41 -6.17 2.56 8.11
N ASP A 42 -5.84 1.35 7.68
CA ASP A 42 -6.02 0.15 8.49
C ASP A 42 -4.68 -0.48 8.82
N ASP A 43 -4.60 -1.15 9.96
CA ASP A 43 -3.40 -1.90 10.30
C ASP A 43 -3.22 -3.07 9.35
N TYR A 44 -1.98 -3.29 8.93
CA TYR A 44 -1.65 -4.48 8.17
C TYR A 44 -1.43 -5.60 9.17
N ASN A 45 -2.30 -6.54 9.16
CA ASN A 45 -2.23 -7.49 10.21
C ASN A 45 -2.42 -8.89 9.72
N LYS A 46 -1.71 -9.37 9.65
CA LYS A 46 -1.83 -10.57 9.36
C LYS A 46 -2.14 -11.18 9.04
#